data_886a74fe3679eb68ee05d6c84eb86b23
#
_entry.id   886a74fe3679eb68ee05d6c84eb86b23
#
_cell.length_a   1.000
_cell.length_b   1.000
_cell.length_c   1.000
_cell.angle_alpha   90.00
_cell.angle_beta   90.00
_cell.angle_gamma   90.00
#
_symmetry.space_group_name_H-M   'P 1'
#
loop_
_entity.id
_entity.type
_entity.pdbx_description
1 polymer ?
#
loop_
_entity_poly.entity_id
_entity_poly.type
_entity_poly.pdbx_seq_one_letter_code
_entity_poly.pdbx_strand_id
1 'polypeptide(L)'
;MSKIVEGLLYSESHEWVKVDGNVAIIGVSDFAQSEMGDITYVDMPSEGDEVTKGEDFGALESVKASSELYSPVSGTVVACNVDLEDAPELINQDPYVNWIIKVEMTDKGELGDLLNSAAYQKFIEK
;
A
#
# COMPACT_ATOMS: atom_id res chain seq x y z
N MET A 1 16.63 -2.47 -10.46
CA MET A 1 16.29 -1.44 -9.45
C MET A 1 14.79 -1.27 -9.37
N SER A 2 14.31 -1.04 -8.16
CA SER A 2 12.88 -0.82 -7.96
C SER A 2 12.48 0.57 -8.43
N LYS A 3 11.28 0.68 -9.00
CA LYS A 3 10.73 1.95 -9.42
C LYS A 3 10.18 2.69 -8.21
N ILE A 4 10.50 3.98 -8.10
CA ILE A 4 9.99 4.85 -7.06
C ILE A 4 9.35 6.05 -7.74
N VAL A 5 8.10 6.35 -7.36
CA VAL A 5 7.33 7.43 -7.99
C VAL A 5 7.42 8.67 -7.12
N GLU A 6 7.82 9.79 -7.72
CA GLU A 6 7.85 11.07 -7.03
C GLU A 6 6.44 11.56 -6.76
N GLY A 7 6.26 12.26 -5.64
CA GLY A 7 4.96 12.79 -5.27
C GLY A 7 4.15 11.86 -4.39
N LEU A 8 4.57 10.62 -4.26
CA LEU A 8 3.94 9.67 -3.33
C LEU A 8 4.66 9.69 -1.99
N LEU A 9 3.97 9.25 -0.95
CA LEU A 9 4.56 9.01 0.36
C LEU A 9 4.69 7.50 0.55
N TYR A 10 5.63 7.09 1.40
CA TYR A 10 5.93 5.67 1.59
C TYR A 10 6.08 5.36 3.07
N SER A 11 5.61 4.18 3.47
CA SER A 11 5.84 3.68 4.83
C SER A 11 7.08 2.80 4.85
N GLU A 12 7.62 2.57 6.04
CA GLU A 12 8.77 1.66 6.20
C GLU A 12 8.40 0.20 5.94
N SER A 13 7.12 -0.11 5.96
CA SER A 13 6.62 -1.44 5.60
C SER A 13 6.28 -1.57 4.11
N HIS A 14 6.66 -0.57 3.32
CA HIS A 14 6.63 -0.60 1.85
C HIS A 14 5.25 -0.43 1.23
N GLU A 15 4.35 0.28 1.92
CA GLU A 15 3.11 0.75 1.30
C GLU A 15 3.32 2.18 0.80
N TRP A 16 2.68 2.52 -0.33
CA TRP A 16 2.70 3.89 -0.81
C TRP A 16 1.34 4.54 -0.58
N VAL A 17 1.34 5.87 -0.49
CA VAL A 17 0.14 6.67 -0.30
C VAL A 17 0.10 7.79 -1.32
N LYS A 18 -1.01 7.90 -2.03
CA LYS A 18 -1.31 9.04 -2.88
C LYS A 18 -2.47 9.79 -2.23
N VAL A 19 -2.25 11.07 -1.94
CA VAL A 19 -3.26 11.88 -1.27
C VAL A 19 -4.15 12.56 -2.30
N ASP A 20 -5.45 12.37 -2.16
CA ASP A 20 -6.47 12.99 -3.01
C ASP A 20 -7.50 13.63 -2.08
N GLY A 21 -7.31 14.93 -1.78
CA GLY A 21 -8.15 15.60 -0.80
C GLY A 21 -8.02 14.99 0.57
N ASN A 22 -9.09 14.42 1.10
CA ASN A 22 -9.08 13.75 2.41
C ASN A 22 -8.95 12.24 2.29
N VAL A 23 -8.77 11.72 1.07
CA VAL A 23 -8.69 10.30 0.80
C VAL A 23 -7.23 9.91 0.54
N ALA A 24 -6.79 8.84 1.19
CA ALA A 24 -5.49 8.23 0.94
C ALA A 24 -5.71 7.01 0.05
N ILE A 25 -5.04 6.99 -1.11
CA ILE A 25 -5.03 5.83 -1.99
C ILE A 25 -3.78 5.04 -1.64
N ILE A 26 -3.93 3.77 -1.28
CA ILE A 26 -2.86 2.97 -0.70
C ILE A 26 -2.59 1.73 -1.54
N GLY A 27 -1.33 1.46 -1.79
CA GLY A 27 -0.88 0.26 -2.46
C GLY A 27 0.50 -0.14 -1.95
N VAL A 28 1.11 -1.14 -2.58
CA VAL A 28 2.46 -1.57 -2.22
C VAL A 28 3.46 -1.05 -3.24
N SER A 29 4.70 -0.82 -2.79
CA SER A 29 5.74 -0.30 -3.65
C SER A 29 6.26 -1.38 -4.61
N ASP A 30 6.98 -0.94 -5.65
CA ASP A 30 7.62 -1.86 -6.57
C ASP A 30 8.64 -2.74 -5.85
N PHE A 31 9.34 -2.18 -4.87
CA PHE A 31 10.27 -2.95 -4.05
C PHE A 31 9.55 -4.11 -3.35
N ALA A 32 8.38 -3.84 -2.77
CA ALA A 32 7.62 -4.86 -2.04
C ALA A 32 7.20 -6.01 -2.96
N GLN A 33 6.63 -5.70 -4.15
CA GLN A 33 6.19 -6.76 -5.05
C GLN A 33 7.39 -7.54 -5.61
N SER A 34 8.51 -6.87 -5.81
CA SER A 34 9.73 -7.52 -6.30
C SER A 34 10.26 -8.53 -5.27
N GLU A 35 10.21 -8.18 -3.99
CA GLU A 35 10.66 -9.06 -2.93
C GLU A 35 9.71 -10.23 -2.70
N MET A 36 8.41 -10.00 -2.93
CA MET A 36 7.38 -11.04 -2.77
C MET A 36 7.40 -12.07 -3.91
N GLY A 37 7.75 -11.65 -5.12
CA GLY A 37 7.58 -12.48 -6.30
C GLY A 37 6.13 -12.48 -6.75
N ASP A 38 5.72 -13.54 -7.47
CA ASP A 38 4.38 -13.61 -8.07
C ASP A 38 3.29 -13.62 -7.00
N ILE A 39 2.46 -12.59 -7.00
CA ILE A 39 1.36 -12.45 -6.03
C ILE A 39 0.21 -13.37 -6.46
N THR A 40 -0.25 -14.20 -5.53
CA THR A 40 -1.29 -15.21 -5.79
C THR A 40 -2.61 -14.89 -5.09
N TYR A 41 -2.59 -14.03 -4.07
CA TYR A 41 -3.79 -13.69 -3.32
C TYR A 41 -3.62 -12.34 -2.61
N VAL A 42 -4.69 -11.55 -2.59
CA VAL A 42 -4.72 -10.27 -1.87
C VAL A 42 -5.90 -10.32 -0.91
N ASP A 43 -5.60 -10.23 0.40
CA ASP A 43 -6.62 -10.15 1.43
C ASP A 43 -6.90 -8.68 1.70
N MET A 44 -8.11 -8.23 1.40
CA MET A 44 -8.51 -6.83 1.54
C MET A 44 -9.63 -6.70 2.59
N PRO A 45 -9.71 -5.55 3.26
CA PRO A 45 -10.83 -5.27 4.15
C PRO A 45 -12.10 -5.00 3.33
N SER A 46 -13.19 -4.70 4.02
CA SER A 46 -14.46 -4.32 3.38
C SER A 46 -14.64 -2.80 3.47
N GLU A 47 -15.41 -2.26 2.54
CA GLU A 47 -15.80 -0.85 2.63
C GLU A 47 -16.54 -0.63 3.95
N GLY A 48 -16.21 0.47 4.61
CA GLY A 48 -16.78 0.79 5.91
C GLY A 48 -15.92 0.32 7.09
N ASP A 49 -14.95 -0.56 6.86
CA ASP A 49 -14.04 -0.99 7.93
C ASP A 49 -13.15 0.17 8.35
N GLU A 50 -12.80 0.20 9.63
CA GLU A 50 -11.86 1.19 10.14
C GLU A 50 -10.45 0.61 10.12
N VAL A 51 -9.48 1.45 9.77
CA VAL A 51 -8.06 1.10 9.81
C VAL A 51 -7.33 2.07 10.72
N THR A 52 -6.28 1.58 11.35
CA THR A 52 -5.47 2.38 12.28
C THR A 52 -4.02 2.35 11.82
N LYS A 53 -3.39 3.53 11.83
CA LYS A 53 -1.99 3.65 11.44
C LYS A 53 -1.12 2.64 12.22
N GLY A 54 -0.31 1.90 11.49
CA GLY A 54 0.60 0.91 12.06
C GLY A 54 0.00 -0.45 12.30
N GLU A 55 -1.32 -0.62 12.11
CA GLU A 55 -1.96 -1.92 12.24
C GLU A 55 -2.23 -2.53 10.88
N ASP A 56 -2.28 -3.85 10.81
CA ASP A 56 -2.53 -4.53 9.56
C ASP A 56 -3.98 -4.33 9.11
N PHE A 57 -4.18 -4.21 7.80
CA PHE A 57 -5.51 -4.12 7.21
C PHE A 57 -5.78 -5.26 6.24
N GLY A 58 -4.79 -6.08 5.97
CA GLY A 58 -4.90 -7.17 5.02
C GLY A 58 -3.56 -7.85 4.85
N ALA A 59 -3.43 -8.60 3.77
CA ALA A 59 -2.20 -9.35 3.51
C ALA A 59 -2.03 -9.63 2.03
N LEU A 60 -0.77 -9.84 1.63
CA LEU A 60 -0.43 -10.36 0.30
C LEU A 60 0.14 -11.75 0.47
N GLU A 61 -0.25 -12.65 -0.42
CA GLU A 61 0.35 -13.98 -0.51
C GLU A 61 0.98 -14.14 -1.88
N SER A 62 2.13 -14.77 -1.90
CA SER A 62 2.84 -15.04 -3.13
C SER A 62 3.24 -16.51 -3.18
N VAL A 63 3.86 -16.92 -4.29
CA VAL A 63 4.33 -18.30 -4.45
C VAL A 63 5.37 -18.71 -3.43
N LYS A 64 6.03 -17.76 -2.77
CA LYS A 64 7.12 -18.06 -1.83
C LYS A 64 6.92 -17.52 -0.43
N ALA A 65 5.94 -16.64 -0.19
CA ALA A 65 5.82 -15.96 1.11
C ALA A 65 4.43 -15.37 1.31
N SER A 66 4.15 -14.95 2.54
CA SER A 66 3.00 -14.11 2.83
C SER A 66 3.48 -12.93 3.67
N SER A 67 2.82 -11.79 3.53
CA SER A 67 3.21 -10.56 4.22
C SER A 67 1.96 -9.76 4.56
N GLU A 68 1.89 -9.28 5.80
CA GLU A 68 0.79 -8.41 6.20
C GLU A 68 0.95 -7.03 5.61
N LEU A 69 -0.19 -6.38 5.35
CA LEU A 69 -0.23 -5.00 4.87
C LEU A 69 -0.59 -4.09 6.04
N TYR A 70 0.25 -3.11 6.31
CA TYR A 70 0.04 -2.19 7.41
C TYR A 70 -0.47 -0.86 6.90
N SER A 71 -1.46 -0.28 7.59
CA SER A 71 -2.03 0.97 7.14
C SER A 71 -1.11 2.13 7.52
N PRO A 72 -0.76 2.98 6.55
CA PRO A 72 0.06 4.16 6.86
C PRO A 72 -0.74 5.31 7.48
N VAL A 73 -2.07 5.20 7.48
CA VAL A 73 -2.96 6.24 8.02
C VAL A 73 -4.14 5.60 8.74
N SER A 74 -4.82 6.39 9.57
CA SER A 74 -6.06 5.97 10.24
C SER A 74 -7.26 6.55 9.50
N GLY A 75 -8.35 5.80 9.45
CA GLY A 75 -9.58 6.27 8.82
C GLY A 75 -10.52 5.14 8.48
N THR A 76 -11.44 5.42 7.58
CA THR A 76 -12.46 4.48 7.13
C THR A 76 -12.21 4.08 5.68
N VAL A 77 -12.27 2.78 5.40
CA VAL A 77 -12.12 2.26 4.04
C VAL A 77 -13.32 2.68 3.22
N VAL A 78 -13.09 3.43 2.14
CA VAL A 78 -14.16 3.90 1.25
C VAL A 78 -14.18 3.16 -0.07
N ALA A 79 -13.12 2.44 -0.41
CA ALA A 79 -13.08 1.61 -1.62
C ALA A 79 -12.02 0.54 -1.50
N CYS A 80 -12.27 -0.61 -2.12
CA CYS A 80 -11.31 -1.69 -2.27
C CYS A 80 -11.18 -2.00 -3.76
N ASN A 81 -9.97 -2.31 -4.22
CA ASN A 81 -9.76 -2.64 -5.62
C ASN A 81 -10.12 -4.11 -5.85
N VAL A 82 -11.39 -4.35 -6.14
CA VAL A 82 -11.92 -5.72 -6.28
C VAL A 82 -11.33 -6.48 -7.46
N ASP A 83 -10.73 -5.79 -8.42
CA ASP A 83 -10.05 -6.45 -9.54
C ASP A 83 -8.91 -7.35 -9.06
N LEU A 84 -8.34 -7.04 -7.90
CA LEU A 84 -7.24 -7.84 -7.33
C LEU A 84 -7.72 -9.19 -6.78
N GLU A 85 -9.02 -9.35 -6.54
CA GLU A 85 -9.57 -10.64 -6.10
C GLU A 85 -9.44 -11.68 -7.21
N ASP A 86 -9.71 -11.28 -8.45
CA ASP A 86 -9.64 -12.18 -9.60
C ASP A 86 -8.26 -12.17 -10.26
N ALA A 87 -7.53 -11.09 -10.12
CA ALA A 87 -6.25 -10.90 -10.81
C ALA A 87 -5.20 -10.29 -9.88
N PRO A 88 -4.77 -11.00 -8.83
CA PRO A 88 -3.78 -10.46 -7.89
C PRO A 88 -2.44 -10.14 -8.55
N GLU A 89 -2.12 -10.78 -9.67
CA GLU A 89 -0.89 -10.54 -10.41
C GLU A 89 -0.83 -9.13 -11.02
N LEU A 90 -1.93 -8.37 -11.02
CA LEU A 90 -1.91 -6.98 -11.46
C LEU A 90 -0.92 -6.16 -10.64
N ILE A 91 -0.72 -6.50 -9.36
CA ILE A 91 0.25 -5.83 -8.51
C ILE A 91 1.66 -6.00 -9.08
N ASN A 92 1.97 -7.19 -9.57
CA ASN A 92 3.29 -7.44 -10.18
C ASN A 92 3.48 -6.67 -11.48
N GLN A 93 2.40 -6.45 -12.22
CA GLN A 93 2.46 -5.75 -13.50
C GLN A 93 2.71 -4.26 -13.32
N ASP A 94 1.97 -3.63 -12.40
CA ASP A 94 2.17 -2.22 -12.06
C ASP A 94 1.58 -1.93 -10.68
N PRO A 95 2.40 -1.93 -9.62
CA PRO A 95 1.93 -1.71 -8.27
C PRO A 95 1.43 -0.29 -8.02
N TYR A 96 1.81 0.67 -8.85
CA TYR A 96 1.41 2.07 -8.66
C TYR A 96 0.09 2.41 -9.34
N VAL A 97 -0.31 1.65 -10.36
CA VAL A 97 -1.61 1.77 -10.98
C VAL A 97 -2.64 0.94 -10.22
N ASN A 98 -2.23 -0.22 -9.72
CA ASN A 98 -3.12 -1.17 -9.09
C ASN A 98 -3.12 -1.00 -7.57
N TRP A 99 -3.78 0.06 -7.11
CA TRP A 99 -3.95 0.36 -5.69
C TRP A 99 -4.77 -0.75 -5.01
N ILE A 100 -4.67 -0.84 -3.68
CA ILE A 100 -5.35 -1.88 -2.90
C ILE A 100 -6.59 -1.35 -2.23
N ILE A 101 -6.48 -0.26 -1.45
CA ILE A 101 -7.62 0.36 -0.77
C ILE A 101 -7.55 1.88 -0.87
N LYS A 102 -8.70 2.52 -0.63
CA LYS A 102 -8.79 3.96 -0.43
C LYS A 102 -9.38 4.20 0.95
N VAL A 103 -8.78 5.11 1.70
CA VAL A 103 -9.17 5.40 3.09
C VAL A 103 -9.48 6.88 3.22
N GLU A 104 -10.67 7.20 3.78
CA GLU A 104 -10.96 8.57 4.19
C GLU A 104 -10.26 8.80 5.52
N MET A 105 -9.28 9.71 5.51
CA MET A 105 -8.40 9.91 6.67
C MET A 105 -9.10 10.69 7.77
N THR A 106 -8.87 10.26 9.01
CA THR A 106 -9.36 10.98 10.20
C THR A 106 -8.33 11.99 10.71
N ASP A 107 -7.05 11.78 10.40
CA ASP A 107 -5.97 12.66 10.85
C ASP A 107 -4.89 12.75 9.79
N LYS A 108 -4.94 13.83 8.99
CA LYS A 108 -3.94 14.03 7.94
C LYS A 108 -2.55 14.33 8.49
N GLY A 109 -2.45 14.66 9.78
CA GLY A 109 -1.14 14.85 10.42
C GLY A 109 -0.31 13.59 10.45
N GLU A 110 -0.93 12.42 10.36
CA GLU A 110 -0.22 11.15 10.31
C GLU A 110 0.66 11.02 9.06
N LEU A 111 0.36 11.77 8.00
CA LEU A 111 1.17 11.76 6.78
C LEU A 111 2.57 12.29 7.02
N GLY A 112 2.77 13.10 8.05
CA GLY A 112 4.08 13.66 8.37
C GLY A 112 5.12 12.64 8.80
N ASP A 113 4.69 11.44 9.20
CA ASP A 113 5.59 10.37 9.62
C ASP A 113 6.04 9.50 8.44
N LEU A 114 5.50 9.73 7.26
CA LEU A 114 5.82 8.93 6.09
C LEU A 114 7.04 9.48 5.36
N LEU A 115 7.67 8.60 4.58
CA LEU A 115 8.86 8.96 3.81
C LEU A 115 8.44 9.55 2.45
N ASN A 116 9.14 10.59 2.00
CA ASN A 116 8.98 11.02 0.61
C ASN A 116 9.79 10.08 -0.29
N SER A 117 9.71 10.28 -1.61
CA SER A 117 10.37 9.37 -2.56
C SER A 117 11.88 9.28 -2.33
N ALA A 118 12.54 10.41 -2.06
CA ALA A 118 13.99 10.43 -1.85
C ALA A 118 14.39 9.71 -0.57
N ALA A 119 13.63 9.92 0.51
CA ALA A 119 13.91 9.26 1.80
C ALA A 119 13.64 7.75 1.70
N TYR A 120 12.58 7.35 1.00
CA TYR A 120 12.27 5.95 0.81
C TYR A 120 13.34 5.25 -0.02
N GLN A 121 13.83 5.90 -1.07
CA GLN A 121 14.90 5.34 -1.89
C GLN A 121 16.14 5.03 -1.04
N LYS A 122 16.52 5.95 -0.17
CA LYS A 122 17.64 5.71 0.74
C LYS A 122 17.36 4.57 1.71
N PHE A 123 16.11 4.47 2.15
CA PHE A 123 15.70 3.42 3.09
C PHE A 123 15.87 2.03 2.49
N ILE A 124 15.47 1.83 1.23
CA ILE A 124 15.56 0.51 0.59
C ILE A 124 16.95 0.18 0.04
N GLU A 125 17.83 1.17 -0.05
CA GLU A 125 19.21 0.95 -0.53
C GLU A 125 20.17 0.46 0.56
N LYS A 126 19.72 0.34 1.77
CA LYS A 126 20.56 -0.09 2.90
C LYS A 126 20.97 -1.54 2.80
#